data_28ce11aff69110ecce9f79340d3fd5ae
#
_entry.id   28ce11aff69110ecce9f79340d3fd5ae
#
_cell.length_a   1.000
_cell.length_b   1.000
_cell.length_c   1.000
_cell.angle_alpha   90.00
_cell.angle_beta   90.00
_cell.angle_gamma   90.00
#
_symmetry.space_group_name_H-M   'P 1'
#
loop_
_entity.id
_entity.type
_entity.pdbx_description
1 polymer ?
#
loop_
_entity_poly.entity_id
_entity_poly.type
_entity_poly.pdbx_seq_one_letter_code
_entity_poly.pdbx_strand_id
1 'polypeptide(L)'
;MTDRIKVNAMDNDETKWPSWTAQGATTYAEAGVDTAEGARAVDAIKDAVHRTYRDEVRGDIGGFGGLFSINVAKNMADPILVSGTDGVGTKIQLARLAGKHDTVGIDLVAMCVNDILATGAEPLFFLDYIAIGKLKSEAVAEIVSGIADGCQMSGAALIGGEMAEHPGVMDPNEYDLSGFCVGVVDRPEMLDPAKVQEGDVLIGLASSGIHSNGYSLVRKVVTDGKTLYELRMPQESLGGQSVLDALLEPTRIYVKPVRSVLRQLPGAVRSLAHITGGGITENLNRALPENMDAELHVGTWSMPPVIPFVCRAAHLDEHEALKTFNMGLGMVLVVDPSKVDQVMDILEAEGETPTVVGRIIPGSGEVAYVDQEKLFADNPSAEE
;
A
#
# COMPACT_ATOMS: atom_id res chain seq x y z
N MET A 1 24.01 37.51 9.87
CA MET A 1 24.79 36.28 9.76
C MET A 1 24.04 35.41 8.77
N THR A 2 24.52 35.39 7.54
CA THR A 2 23.90 34.65 6.41
C THR A 2 24.66 33.34 6.25
N ASP A 3 24.11 32.25 6.81
CA ASP A 3 24.65 30.93 6.55
C ASP A 3 24.30 30.53 5.11
N ARG A 4 25.33 30.55 4.27
CA ARG A 4 25.26 29.98 2.92
C ARG A 4 25.23 28.45 3.07
N ILE A 5 24.20 27.83 2.51
CA ILE A 5 24.13 26.38 2.31
C ILE A 5 25.38 25.96 1.52
N LYS A 6 26.29 25.24 2.15
CA LYS A 6 27.40 24.60 1.45
C LYS A 6 26.84 23.39 0.70
N VAL A 7 26.66 23.53 -0.60
CA VAL A 7 26.58 22.38 -1.50
C VAL A 7 27.94 21.72 -1.46
N ASN A 8 28.03 20.47 -1.03
CA ASN A 8 29.27 19.69 -1.04
C ASN A 8 29.83 19.72 -2.45
N ALA A 9 31.05 20.25 -2.59
CA ALA A 9 31.81 20.18 -3.82
C ALA A 9 32.12 18.71 -4.12
N MET A 10 31.45 18.18 -5.12
CA MET A 10 31.99 17.04 -5.87
C MET A 10 33.25 17.52 -6.59
N ASP A 11 34.22 16.64 -6.69
CA ASP A 11 35.55 16.87 -7.18
C ASP A 11 35.66 17.91 -8.31
N ASN A 12 36.64 18.81 -8.15
CA ASN A 12 37.07 19.79 -9.13
C ASN A 12 37.61 19.11 -10.39
N ASP A 13 36.73 18.66 -11.29
CA ASP A 13 37.10 18.52 -12.69
C ASP A 13 35.92 18.99 -13.55
N GLU A 14 36.10 20.22 -14.05
CA GLU A 14 35.44 20.84 -15.19
C GLU A 14 33.93 20.62 -15.40
N THR A 15 33.08 20.99 -14.48
CA THR A 15 31.75 21.45 -14.88
C THR A 15 31.88 22.84 -15.45
N LYS A 16 32.43 22.97 -16.64
CA LYS A 16 32.18 24.13 -17.49
C LYS A 16 30.72 24.09 -17.82
N TRP A 17 29.93 24.94 -17.15
CA TRP A 17 28.63 25.31 -17.70
C TRP A 17 28.85 25.64 -19.16
N PRO A 18 28.07 25.06 -20.09
CA PRO A 18 28.19 25.39 -21.50
C PRO A 18 28.13 26.90 -21.63
N SER A 19 29.08 27.49 -22.36
CA SER A 19 29.03 28.91 -22.63
C SER A 19 27.69 29.22 -23.28
N TRP A 20 26.99 30.23 -22.82
CA TRP A 20 25.66 30.65 -23.30
C TRP A 20 25.70 31.16 -24.77
N THR A 21 26.66 30.75 -25.54
CA THR A 21 26.82 30.93 -26.97
C THR A 21 26.32 29.70 -27.75
N ALA A 22 25.14 29.15 -27.37
CA ALA A 22 24.47 28.14 -28.17
C ALA A 22 24.11 28.76 -29.53
N GLN A 23 24.66 28.22 -30.60
CA GLN A 23 24.25 28.54 -31.96
C GLN A 23 22.90 27.87 -32.22
N GLY A 24 21.80 28.56 -31.93
CA GLY A 24 20.44 28.10 -32.13
C GLY A 24 19.58 28.10 -30.86
N ALA A 25 18.26 28.07 -31.02
CA ALA A 25 17.32 27.93 -29.91
C ALA A 25 17.29 26.48 -29.44
N THR A 26 17.60 26.20 -28.14
CA THR A 26 17.41 24.91 -27.53
C THR A 26 15.93 24.74 -27.21
N THR A 27 15.32 23.68 -27.68
CA THR A 27 13.92 23.34 -27.39
C THR A 27 13.78 22.66 -26.03
N TYR A 28 12.56 22.67 -25.47
CA TYR A 28 12.26 21.99 -24.21
C TYR A 28 12.44 20.45 -24.33
N ALA A 29 12.13 19.90 -25.51
CA ALA A 29 12.38 18.50 -25.82
C ALA A 29 13.89 18.14 -25.86
N GLU A 30 14.73 19.04 -26.40
CA GLU A 30 16.18 18.87 -26.39
C GLU A 30 16.77 18.97 -24.96
N ALA A 31 16.07 19.66 -24.06
CA ALA A 31 16.41 19.70 -22.64
C ALA A 31 15.92 18.45 -21.87
N GLY A 32 15.25 17.49 -22.55
CA GLY A 32 14.83 16.22 -21.99
C GLY A 32 13.36 16.14 -21.56
N VAL A 33 12.51 17.14 -21.89
CA VAL A 33 11.08 17.14 -21.55
C VAL A 33 10.26 17.15 -22.83
N ASP A 34 9.54 16.04 -23.11
CA ASP A 34 8.68 15.89 -24.29
C ASP A 34 7.21 16.16 -23.97
N THR A 35 6.76 17.40 -24.18
CA THR A 35 5.36 17.77 -23.95
C THR A 35 4.35 17.07 -24.85
N ALA A 36 4.77 16.61 -26.04
CA ALA A 36 3.90 15.86 -26.94
C ALA A 36 3.69 14.42 -26.44
N GLU A 37 4.73 13.80 -25.84
CA GLU A 37 4.60 12.52 -25.17
C GLU A 37 3.71 12.65 -23.92
N GLY A 38 3.84 13.72 -23.15
CA GLY A 38 2.96 14.02 -22.02
C GLY A 38 1.49 14.08 -22.43
N ALA A 39 1.18 14.77 -23.55
CA ALA A 39 -0.18 14.82 -24.09
C ALA A 39 -0.71 13.43 -24.48
N ARG A 40 0.13 12.59 -25.13
CA ARG A 40 -0.24 11.21 -25.46
C ARG A 40 -0.50 10.36 -24.22
N ALA A 41 0.32 10.51 -23.17
CA ALA A 41 0.12 9.82 -21.91
C ALA A 41 -1.22 10.20 -21.27
N VAL A 42 -1.56 11.49 -21.22
CA VAL A 42 -2.87 11.95 -20.71
C VAL A 42 -4.02 11.36 -21.52
N ASP A 43 -3.92 11.32 -22.85
CA ASP A 43 -4.98 10.71 -23.67
C ASP A 43 -5.11 9.21 -23.42
N ALA A 44 -4.00 8.51 -23.20
CA ALA A 44 -3.99 7.06 -22.97
C ALA A 44 -4.63 6.63 -21.64
N ILE A 45 -4.65 7.51 -20.63
CA ILE A 45 -5.19 7.18 -19.29
C ILE A 45 -6.66 7.57 -19.09
N LYS A 46 -7.27 8.35 -19.99
CA LYS A 46 -8.63 8.89 -19.83
C LYS A 46 -9.68 7.83 -19.51
N ASP A 47 -9.72 6.75 -20.26
CA ASP A 47 -10.72 5.69 -20.05
C ASP A 47 -10.51 5.01 -18.70
N ALA A 48 -9.26 4.78 -18.28
CA ALA A 48 -8.93 4.22 -16.98
C ALA A 48 -9.39 5.14 -15.83
N VAL A 49 -9.15 6.44 -15.94
CA VAL A 49 -9.58 7.43 -14.96
C VAL A 49 -11.11 7.50 -14.89
N HIS A 50 -11.79 7.63 -16.03
CA HIS A 50 -13.24 7.77 -16.10
C HIS A 50 -14.00 6.59 -15.50
N ARG A 51 -13.49 5.36 -15.61
CA ARG A 51 -14.15 4.18 -15.00
C ARG A 51 -14.14 4.21 -13.45
N THR A 52 -13.35 5.10 -12.83
CA THR A 52 -13.35 5.31 -11.37
C THR A 52 -14.36 6.37 -10.93
N TYR A 53 -14.93 7.13 -11.88
CA TYR A 53 -15.81 8.24 -11.53
C TYR A 53 -17.07 7.78 -10.85
N ARG A 54 -17.47 8.56 -9.88
CA ARG A 54 -18.71 8.41 -9.12
C ARG A 54 -19.50 9.73 -9.20
N ASP A 55 -20.74 9.70 -8.76
CA ASP A 55 -21.66 10.84 -8.90
C ASP A 55 -21.18 12.16 -8.28
N GLU A 56 -20.23 12.09 -7.34
CA GLU A 56 -19.66 13.25 -6.68
C GLU A 56 -18.56 13.95 -7.49
N VAL A 57 -17.97 13.30 -8.49
CA VAL A 57 -16.93 13.91 -9.35
C VAL A 57 -17.55 15.02 -10.19
N ARG A 58 -16.86 16.15 -10.28
CA ARG A 58 -17.26 17.31 -11.07
C ARG A 58 -16.12 17.71 -12.02
N GLY A 59 -16.45 17.85 -13.30
CA GLY A 59 -15.45 18.13 -14.33
C GLY A 59 -14.74 16.88 -14.83
N ASP A 60 -13.57 17.09 -15.43
CA ASP A 60 -12.75 16.06 -16.08
C ASP A 60 -11.25 16.29 -15.76
N ILE A 61 -10.41 15.27 -16.07
CA ILE A 61 -8.95 15.40 -15.97
C ILE A 61 -8.40 16.45 -16.95
N GLY A 62 -7.25 17.04 -16.60
CA GLY A 62 -6.61 18.10 -17.42
C GLY A 62 -6.98 19.53 -17.00
N GLY A 63 -7.82 19.72 -15.98
CA GLY A 63 -8.05 21.00 -15.32
C GLY A 63 -6.95 21.33 -14.31
N PHE A 64 -6.99 22.54 -13.71
CA PHE A 64 -6.04 22.93 -12.66
C PHE A 64 -6.21 22.19 -11.34
N GLY A 65 -7.29 21.44 -11.16
CA GLY A 65 -7.53 20.64 -9.96
C GLY A 65 -8.74 19.72 -10.13
N GLY A 66 -8.73 18.61 -9.42
CA GLY A 66 -9.86 17.69 -9.31
C GLY A 66 -10.96 18.29 -8.44
N LEU A 67 -12.21 18.18 -8.89
CA LEU A 67 -13.36 18.69 -8.17
C LEU A 67 -14.22 17.53 -7.68
N PHE A 68 -14.51 17.51 -6.38
CA PHE A 68 -15.34 16.50 -5.75
C PHE A 68 -16.40 17.12 -4.85
N SER A 69 -17.65 16.70 -5.00
CA SER A 69 -18.76 17.22 -4.20
C SER A 69 -18.78 16.57 -2.82
N ILE A 70 -18.73 17.37 -1.76
CA ILE A 70 -18.84 16.89 -0.38
C ILE A 70 -20.29 16.60 0.05
N ASN A 71 -21.24 16.58 -0.90
CA ASN A 71 -22.65 16.28 -0.61
C ASN A 71 -22.84 14.88 -0.02
N VAL A 72 -21.89 13.97 -0.18
CA VAL A 72 -21.83 12.66 0.50
C VAL A 72 -21.90 12.81 2.02
N ALA A 73 -21.34 13.87 2.59
CA ALA A 73 -21.29 14.14 4.03
C ALA A 73 -22.51 14.92 4.57
N LYS A 74 -23.49 15.27 3.72
CA LYS A 74 -24.63 16.16 4.10
C LYS A 74 -25.47 15.69 5.28
N ASN A 75 -25.50 14.39 5.53
CA ASN A 75 -26.29 13.78 6.61
C ASN A 75 -25.45 13.40 7.84
N MET A 76 -24.12 13.65 7.81
CA MET A 76 -23.23 13.43 8.94
C MET A 76 -23.44 14.51 10.00
N ALA A 77 -23.33 14.13 11.27
CA ALA A 77 -23.49 15.07 12.38
C ALA A 77 -22.26 15.97 12.53
N ASP A 78 -21.05 15.42 12.34
CA ASP A 78 -19.78 16.14 12.41
C ASP A 78 -18.77 15.47 11.45
N PRO A 79 -18.81 15.81 10.15
CA PRO A 79 -17.98 15.18 9.15
C PRO A 79 -16.51 15.57 9.31
N ILE A 80 -15.65 14.56 9.45
CA ILE A 80 -14.20 14.68 9.55
C ILE A 80 -13.58 14.20 8.24
N LEU A 81 -12.78 15.04 7.60
CA LEU A 81 -11.95 14.63 6.48
C LEU A 81 -10.69 13.93 7.01
N VAL A 82 -10.38 12.78 6.44
CA VAL A 82 -9.18 12.02 6.72
C VAL A 82 -8.34 11.96 5.46
N SER A 83 -7.05 12.24 5.56
CA SER A 83 -6.13 12.16 4.43
C SER A 83 -4.95 11.26 4.76
N GLY A 84 -4.53 10.46 3.78
CA GLY A 84 -3.34 9.62 3.84
C GLY A 84 -2.52 9.82 2.57
N THR A 85 -1.20 9.74 2.71
CA THR A 85 -0.25 9.74 1.59
C THR A 85 0.78 8.66 1.82
N ASP A 86 1.10 7.94 0.76
CA ASP A 86 2.11 6.88 0.78
C ASP A 86 2.71 6.67 -0.61
N GLY A 87 3.76 5.86 -0.68
CA GLY A 87 4.38 5.39 -1.90
C GLY A 87 4.34 3.87 -1.99
N VAL A 88 4.89 3.33 -3.10
CA VAL A 88 5.04 1.88 -3.27
C VAL A 88 6.35 1.38 -2.66
N GLY A 89 7.34 2.26 -2.56
CA GLY A 89 8.66 1.91 -2.11
C GLY A 89 9.44 1.05 -3.11
N THR A 90 10.39 0.26 -2.60
CA THR A 90 11.36 -0.43 -3.46
C THR A 90 10.81 -1.64 -4.23
N LYS A 91 9.55 -2.03 -4.05
CA LYS A 91 8.81 -3.00 -4.89
C LYS A 91 8.81 -2.57 -6.36
N ILE A 92 8.78 -1.26 -6.63
CA ILE A 92 8.88 -0.69 -7.99
C ILE A 92 10.09 -1.22 -8.76
N GLN A 93 11.20 -1.50 -8.10
CA GLN A 93 12.40 -2.03 -8.77
C GLN A 93 12.16 -3.44 -9.34
N LEU A 94 11.31 -4.25 -8.69
CA LEU A 94 10.91 -5.57 -9.22
C LEU A 94 9.93 -5.42 -10.38
N ALA A 95 9.01 -4.48 -10.32
CA ALA A 95 8.11 -4.16 -11.42
C ALA A 95 8.90 -3.75 -12.68
N ARG A 96 9.91 -2.90 -12.52
CA ARG A 96 10.84 -2.51 -13.61
C ARG A 96 11.62 -3.71 -14.15
N LEU A 97 12.16 -4.56 -13.28
CA LEU A 97 12.89 -5.77 -13.67
C LEU A 97 12.00 -6.74 -14.44
N ALA A 98 10.75 -6.88 -14.02
CA ALA A 98 9.77 -7.75 -14.66
C ALA A 98 9.18 -7.15 -15.95
N GLY A 99 9.24 -5.82 -16.12
CA GLY A 99 8.53 -5.10 -17.17
C GLY A 99 7.00 -5.18 -16.98
N LYS A 100 6.53 -5.17 -15.73
CA LYS A 100 5.12 -5.26 -15.35
C LYS A 100 4.78 -4.10 -14.41
N HIS A 101 3.99 -3.14 -14.85
CA HIS A 101 3.79 -1.87 -14.16
C HIS A 101 2.36 -1.67 -13.64
N ASP A 102 1.41 -2.54 -14.01
CA ASP A 102 0.00 -2.46 -13.64
C ASP A 102 -0.26 -2.77 -12.15
N THR A 103 0.50 -3.69 -11.55
CA THR A 103 0.27 -4.13 -10.16
C THR A 103 0.67 -3.09 -9.13
N VAL A 104 1.75 -2.34 -9.38
CA VAL A 104 2.26 -1.34 -8.43
C VAL A 104 1.33 -0.13 -8.27
N GLY A 105 0.46 0.14 -9.27
CA GLY A 105 -0.60 1.12 -9.13
C GLY A 105 -1.65 0.70 -8.10
N ILE A 106 -2.00 -0.59 -8.04
CA ILE A 106 -2.88 -1.14 -7.01
C ILE A 106 -2.21 -1.03 -5.63
N ASP A 107 -0.92 -1.37 -5.53
CA ASP A 107 -0.15 -1.20 -4.29
C ASP A 107 -0.23 0.24 -3.77
N LEU A 108 0.00 1.22 -4.64
CA LEU A 108 -0.05 2.64 -4.28
C LEU A 108 -1.38 3.03 -3.65
N VAL A 109 -2.49 2.64 -4.29
CA VAL A 109 -3.83 2.94 -3.78
C VAL A 109 -4.08 2.20 -2.47
N ALA A 110 -3.73 0.91 -2.39
CA ALA A 110 -3.95 0.09 -1.21
C ALA A 110 -3.29 0.66 0.04
N MET A 111 -2.03 1.11 -0.06
CA MET A 111 -1.30 1.71 1.06
C MET A 111 -2.03 2.94 1.61
N CYS A 112 -2.54 3.81 0.74
CA CYS A 112 -3.24 5.03 1.16
C CYS A 112 -4.66 4.75 1.69
N VAL A 113 -5.46 3.92 0.99
CA VAL A 113 -6.88 3.74 1.35
C VAL A 113 -7.08 2.84 2.56
N ASN A 114 -6.21 1.86 2.78
CA ASN A 114 -6.27 1.01 3.97
C ASN A 114 -5.90 1.79 5.24
N ASP A 115 -4.97 2.75 5.16
CA ASP A 115 -4.62 3.64 6.29
C ASP A 115 -5.79 4.56 6.65
N ILE A 116 -6.47 5.13 5.64
CA ILE A 116 -7.68 5.91 5.88
C ILE A 116 -8.77 5.06 6.53
N LEU A 117 -8.95 3.83 6.03
CA LEU A 117 -9.91 2.87 6.57
C LEU A 117 -9.66 2.57 8.04
N ALA A 118 -8.40 2.56 8.50
CA ALA A 118 -8.06 2.32 9.90
C ALA A 118 -8.68 3.34 10.87
N THR A 119 -9.08 4.50 10.38
CA THR A 119 -9.84 5.51 11.16
C THR A 119 -11.37 5.33 11.08
N GLY A 120 -11.86 4.37 10.28
CA GLY A 120 -13.27 4.19 9.95
C GLY A 120 -13.76 5.03 8.76
N ALA A 121 -12.89 5.82 8.13
CA ALA A 121 -13.25 6.69 7.03
C ALA A 121 -13.56 5.92 5.72
N GLU A 122 -14.47 6.47 4.94
CA GLU A 122 -14.75 6.06 3.57
C GLU A 122 -13.83 6.85 2.63
N PRO A 123 -12.99 6.18 1.81
CA PRO A 123 -12.23 6.85 0.76
C PRO A 123 -13.17 7.53 -0.26
N LEU A 124 -12.89 8.79 -0.57
CA LEU A 124 -13.67 9.58 -1.51
C LEU A 124 -12.99 9.71 -2.85
N PHE A 125 -11.76 10.21 -2.83
CA PHE A 125 -10.98 10.42 -4.04
C PHE A 125 -9.51 10.21 -3.81
N PHE A 126 -8.81 9.99 -4.91
CA PHE A 126 -7.38 9.72 -4.98
C PHE A 126 -6.70 10.67 -5.97
N LEU A 127 -5.47 11.02 -5.67
CA LEU A 127 -4.55 11.75 -6.53
C LEU A 127 -3.22 10.99 -6.55
N ASP A 128 -2.53 11.00 -7.68
CA ASP A 128 -1.21 10.40 -7.82
C ASP A 128 -0.16 11.40 -8.28
N TYR A 129 1.10 11.13 -7.96
CA TYR A 129 2.25 11.82 -8.52
C TYR A 129 3.22 10.78 -9.07
N ILE A 130 3.52 10.88 -10.36
CA ILE A 130 4.45 10.00 -11.07
C ILE A 130 5.71 10.80 -11.38
N ALA A 131 6.78 10.59 -10.61
CA ALA A 131 8.11 11.06 -10.94
C ALA A 131 8.77 10.05 -11.89
N ILE A 132 9.24 10.47 -13.07
CA ILE A 132 9.79 9.56 -14.08
C ILE A 132 11.05 10.15 -14.71
N GLY A 133 12.06 9.32 -14.94
CA GLY A 133 13.30 9.77 -15.58
C GLY A 133 13.11 10.13 -17.04
N LYS A 134 12.34 9.33 -17.79
CA LYS A 134 11.89 9.61 -19.15
C LYS A 134 10.48 9.08 -19.36
N LEU A 135 9.58 9.94 -19.78
CA LEU A 135 8.18 9.59 -20.01
C LEU A 135 8.04 8.65 -21.21
N LYS A 136 7.27 7.57 -20.99
CA LYS A 136 6.81 6.61 -22.00
C LYS A 136 5.32 6.40 -21.77
N SER A 137 4.50 6.83 -22.72
CA SER A 137 3.03 6.82 -22.58
C SER A 137 2.47 5.44 -22.27
N GLU A 138 3.06 4.37 -22.82
CA GLU A 138 2.62 2.99 -22.55
C GLU A 138 2.85 2.58 -21.09
N ALA A 139 4.03 2.87 -20.53
CA ALA A 139 4.34 2.54 -19.13
C ALA A 139 3.46 3.34 -18.17
N VAL A 140 3.23 4.62 -18.47
CA VAL A 140 2.32 5.46 -17.68
C VAL A 140 0.89 4.92 -17.75
N ALA A 141 0.43 4.49 -18.93
CA ALA A 141 -0.91 3.90 -19.08
C ALA A 141 -1.08 2.63 -18.24
N GLU A 142 -0.07 1.75 -18.17
CA GLU A 142 -0.09 0.57 -17.31
C GLU A 142 -0.15 0.96 -15.82
N ILE A 143 0.71 1.89 -15.38
CA ILE A 143 0.73 2.36 -13.99
C ILE A 143 -0.63 2.94 -13.60
N VAL A 144 -1.16 3.88 -14.40
CA VAL A 144 -2.44 4.54 -14.10
C VAL A 144 -3.61 3.58 -14.23
N SER A 145 -3.54 2.57 -15.11
CA SER A 145 -4.55 1.49 -15.14
C SER A 145 -4.59 0.76 -13.80
N GLY A 146 -3.44 0.40 -13.23
CA GLY A 146 -3.37 -0.21 -11.90
C GLY A 146 -3.88 0.71 -10.79
N ILE A 147 -3.56 2.01 -10.83
CA ILE A 147 -4.13 2.99 -9.90
C ILE A 147 -5.65 3.04 -10.01
N ALA A 148 -6.19 3.07 -11.23
CA ALA A 148 -7.62 3.07 -11.46
C ALA A 148 -8.31 1.78 -10.96
N ASP A 149 -7.66 0.62 -11.14
CA ASP A 149 -8.16 -0.66 -10.60
C ASP A 149 -8.22 -0.61 -9.06
N GLY A 150 -7.17 -0.13 -8.40
CA GLY A 150 -7.15 0.07 -6.96
C GLY A 150 -8.23 1.06 -6.48
N CYS A 151 -8.45 2.14 -7.22
CA CYS A 151 -9.51 3.10 -6.94
C CYS A 151 -10.91 2.45 -7.07
N GLN A 152 -11.16 1.64 -8.09
CA GLN A 152 -12.41 0.90 -8.23
C GLN A 152 -12.61 -0.13 -7.10
N MET A 153 -11.54 -0.84 -6.70
CA MET A 153 -11.60 -1.78 -5.58
C MET A 153 -11.97 -1.08 -4.28
N SER A 154 -11.43 0.11 -4.02
CA SER A 154 -11.70 0.89 -2.81
C SER A 154 -12.99 1.73 -2.87
N GLY A 155 -13.51 2.00 -4.07
CA GLY A 155 -14.61 2.92 -4.30
C GLY A 155 -14.21 4.39 -4.30
N ALA A 156 -12.92 4.72 -4.29
CA ALA A 156 -12.41 6.07 -4.48
C ALA A 156 -12.46 6.47 -5.96
N ALA A 157 -12.61 7.76 -6.25
CA ALA A 157 -12.48 8.27 -7.61
C ALA A 157 -11.07 8.83 -7.84
N LEU A 158 -10.40 8.43 -8.93
CA LEU A 158 -9.17 9.05 -9.38
C LEU A 158 -9.54 10.36 -10.10
N ILE A 159 -9.32 11.51 -9.45
CA ILE A 159 -9.82 12.81 -9.94
C ILE A 159 -8.72 13.73 -10.48
N GLY A 160 -7.48 13.29 -10.47
CA GLY A 160 -6.33 14.04 -10.95
C GLY A 160 -5.03 13.41 -10.53
N GLY A 161 -3.95 14.00 -11.00
CA GLY A 161 -2.59 13.59 -10.70
C GLY A 161 -1.58 14.48 -11.38
N GLU A 162 -0.30 14.15 -11.27
CA GLU A 162 0.80 14.85 -11.91
C GLU A 162 1.81 13.86 -12.47
N MET A 163 2.39 14.18 -13.61
CA MET A 163 3.50 13.42 -14.22
C MET A 163 4.66 14.37 -14.49
N ALA A 164 5.80 14.13 -13.88
CA ALA A 164 6.97 14.99 -14.04
C ALA A 164 8.19 14.19 -14.51
N GLU A 165 8.77 14.63 -15.63
CA GLU A 165 10.07 14.14 -16.07
C GLU A 165 11.20 14.78 -15.28
N HIS A 166 12.17 13.96 -14.86
CA HIS A 166 13.34 14.36 -14.07
C HIS A 166 14.65 14.05 -14.83
N PRO A 167 14.89 14.65 -16.02
CA PRO A 167 16.10 14.39 -16.79
C PRO A 167 17.35 14.81 -16.02
N GLY A 168 18.35 13.92 -15.98
CA GLY A 168 19.59 14.16 -15.25
C GLY A 168 19.51 13.99 -13.71
N VAL A 169 18.33 13.74 -13.16
CA VAL A 169 18.09 13.44 -11.73
C VAL A 169 17.76 11.97 -11.55
N MET A 170 16.95 11.41 -12.41
CA MET A 170 16.58 9.98 -12.43
C MET A 170 17.12 9.31 -13.68
N ASP A 171 17.42 8.00 -13.58
CA ASP A 171 17.73 7.18 -14.77
C ASP A 171 16.51 7.16 -15.71
N PRO A 172 16.70 7.17 -17.06
CA PRO A 172 15.59 7.19 -18.02
C PRO A 172 14.55 6.09 -17.86
N ASN A 173 14.88 4.98 -17.22
CA ASN A 173 13.94 3.88 -16.94
C ASN A 173 13.42 3.89 -15.50
N GLU A 174 13.81 4.88 -14.70
CA GLU A 174 13.33 5.00 -13.32
C GLU A 174 12.04 5.79 -13.23
N TYR A 175 11.21 5.36 -12.27
CA TYR A 175 10.06 6.13 -11.82
C TYR A 175 9.85 5.89 -10.33
N ASP A 176 9.14 6.81 -9.70
CA ASP A 176 8.62 6.69 -8.35
C ASP A 176 7.16 7.14 -8.31
N LEU A 177 6.40 6.59 -7.38
CA LEU A 177 4.97 6.80 -7.26
C LEU A 177 4.64 7.30 -5.86
N SER A 178 3.85 8.37 -5.79
CA SER A 178 3.26 8.86 -4.55
C SER A 178 1.76 8.99 -4.72
N GLY A 179 1.01 8.45 -3.77
CA GLY A 179 -0.44 8.51 -3.72
C GLY A 179 -0.94 9.43 -2.62
N PHE A 180 -2.08 10.02 -2.84
CA PHE A 180 -2.78 10.86 -1.89
C PHE A 180 -4.27 10.54 -1.91
N CYS A 181 -4.79 10.05 -0.80
CA CYS A 181 -6.21 9.74 -0.65
C CYS A 181 -6.87 10.68 0.36
N VAL A 182 -8.10 11.06 0.08
CA VAL A 182 -8.97 11.78 1.01
C VAL A 182 -10.23 10.97 1.22
N GLY A 183 -10.58 10.75 2.48
CA GLY A 183 -11.82 10.10 2.91
C GLY A 183 -12.61 10.97 3.88
N VAL A 184 -13.77 10.48 4.28
CA VAL A 184 -14.65 11.12 5.26
C VAL A 184 -15.20 10.11 6.25
N VAL A 185 -15.36 10.53 7.50
CA VAL A 185 -16.03 9.77 8.55
C VAL A 185 -16.87 10.72 9.41
N ASP A 186 -18.01 10.27 9.89
CA ASP A 186 -18.73 11.02 10.92
C ASP A 186 -18.03 10.83 12.27
N ARG A 187 -17.74 11.90 13.03
CA ARG A 187 -16.99 11.84 14.29
C ARG A 187 -17.50 10.76 15.27
N PRO A 188 -18.82 10.56 15.47
CA PRO A 188 -19.32 9.50 16.34
C PRO A 188 -18.95 8.09 15.88
N GLU A 189 -18.73 7.89 14.56
CA GLU A 189 -18.44 6.59 13.95
C GLU A 189 -16.94 6.31 13.80
N MET A 190 -16.07 7.28 14.16
CA MET A 190 -14.61 7.07 14.12
C MET A 190 -14.20 5.86 14.95
N LEU A 191 -13.33 5.05 14.37
CA LEU A 191 -12.61 4.02 15.12
C LEU A 191 -11.59 4.68 16.05
N ASP A 192 -11.49 4.16 17.27
CA ASP A 192 -10.68 4.78 18.31
C ASP A 192 -10.09 3.71 19.25
N PRO A 193 -8.76 3.60 19.36
CA PRO A 193 -8.11 2.69 20.32
C PRO A 193 -8.65 2.85 21.75
N ALA A 194 -9.07 4.04 22.17
CA ALA A 194 -9.64 4.28 23.50
C ALA A 194 -10.97 3.52 23.76
N LYS A 195 -11.62 3.00 22.71
CA LYS A 195 -12.84 2.19 22.83
C LYS A 195 -12.57 0.70 23.06
N VAL A 196 -11.33 0.25 22.91
CA VAL A 196 -10.92 -1.15 23.09
C VAL A 196 -11.06 -1.56 24.55
N GLN A 197 -11.56 -2.78 24.79
CA GLN A 197 -11.86 -3.31 26.11
C GLN A 197 -11.26 -4.71 26.29
N GLU A 198 -11.00 -5.08 27.53
CA GLU A 198 -10.65 -6.46 27.89
C GLU A 198 -11.69 -7.45 27.38
N GLY A 199 -11.23 -8.52 26.73
CA GLY A 199 -12.08 -9.55 26.14
C GLY A 199 -12.54 -9.27 24.72
N ASP A 200 -12.28 -8.09 24.13
CA ASP A 200 -12.47 -7.85 22.71
C ASP A 200 -11.68 -8.87 21.89
N VAL A 201 -12.22 -9.30 20.75
CA VAL A 201 -11.69 -10.37 19.91
C VAL A 201 -10.92 -9.77 18.73
N LEU A 202 -9.78 -10.35 18.43
CA LEU A 202 -8.98 -9.99 17.27
C LEU A 202 -9.36 -10.85 16.07
N ILE A 203 -9.88 -10.22 15.02
CA ILE A 203 -10.19 -10.86 13.73
C ILE A 203 -9.16 -10.42 12.70
N GLY A 204 -8.38 -11.38 12.18
CA GLY A 204 -7.39 -11.16 11.14
C GLY A 204 -7.98 -11.35 9.74
N LEU A 205 -7.61 -10.48 8.81
CA LEU A 205 -7.86 -10.62 7.38
C LEU A 205 -6.56 -10.98 6.67
N ALA A 206 -6.63 -11.99 5.82
CA ALA A 206 -5.46 -12.52 5.12
C ALA A 206 -4.80 -11.48 4.20
N SER A 207 -3.48 -11.46 4.17
CA SER A 207 -2.73 -10.74 3.13
C SER A 207 -2.69 -11.55 1.83
N SER A 208 -2.51 -10.86 0.69
CA SER A 208 -2.30 -11.48 -0.62
C SER A 208 -0.87 -11.99 -0.82
N GLY A 209 0.07 -11.49 -0.02
CA GLY A 209 1.50 -11.74 -0.09
C GLY A 209 2.24 -10.85 0.89
N ILE A 210 3.44 -10.43 0.51
CA ILE A 210 4.27 -9.50 1.31
C ILE A 210 3.67 -8.08 1.34
N HIS A 211 2.76 -7.76 0.42
CA HIS A 211 2.22 -6.42 0.17
C HIS A 211 3.28 -5.47 -0.40
N SER A 212 3.49 -4.29 0.22
CA SER A 212 4.46 -3.30 -0.27
C SER A 212 5.59 -2.99 0.71
N ASN A 213 5.71 -3.73 1.81
CA ASN A 213 6.69 -3.48 2.86
C ASN A 213 7.79 -4.54 2.88
N GLY A 214 8.99 -4.17 3.40
CA GLY A 214 10.11 -5.09 3.51
C GLY A 214 10.89 -5.34 2.20
N TYR A 215 10.56 -4.69 1.09
CA TYR A 215 11.14 -4.97 -0.22
C TYR A 215 12.62 -4.62 -0.36
N SER A 216 13.17 -3.78 0.48
CA SER A 216 14.62 -3.56 0.52
C SER A 216 15.37 -4.83 0.93
N LEU A 217 14.85 -5.57 1.92
CA LEU A 217 15.36 -6.87 2.32
C LEU A 217 15.08 -7.94 1.26
N VAL A 218 13.83 -8.05 0.80
CA VAL A 218 13.40 -9.00 -0.25
C VAL A 218 14.34 -8.95 -1.46
N ARG A 219 14.58 -7.76 -2.00
CA ARG A 219 15.47 -7.57 -3.16
C ARG A 219 16.88 -8.07 -2.87
N LYS A 220 17.43 -7.73 -1.71
CA LYS A 220 18.79 -8.14 -1.32
C LYS A 220 18.94 -9.66 -1.23
N VAL A 221 17.94 -10.37 -0.69
CA VAL A 221 18.09 -11.81 -0.41
C VAL A 221 17.56 -12.72 -1.50
N VAL A 222 16.59 -12.22 -2.30
CA VAL A 222 15.92 -13.06 -3.31
C VAL A 222 16.42 -12.79 -4.72
N THR A 223 16.79 -11.53 -5.04
CA THR A 223 17.18 -11.16 -6.41
C THR A 223 18.68 -11.04 -6.62
N ASP A 224 19.47 -10.89 -5.56
CA ASP A 224 20.92 -10.73 -5.67
C ASP A 224 21.57 -11.99 -6.26
N GLY A 225 22.40 -11.79 -7.28
CA GLY A 225 23.06 -12.86 -8.01
C GLY A 225 22.17 -13.74 -8.90
N LYS A 226 20.87 -13.43 -9.02
CA LYS A 226 19.93 -14.16 -9.87
C LYS A 226 19.72 -13.47 -11.22
N THR A 227 19.55 -14.28 -12.25
CA THR A 227 19.14 -13.80 -13.57
C THR A 227 17.62 -13.61 -13.63
N LEU A 228 17.14 -12.76 -14.55
CA LEU A 228 15.70 -12.60 -14.79
C LEU A 228 15.04 -13.93 -15.21
N TYR A 229 15.76 -14.80 -15.92
CA TYR A 229 15.28 -16.12 -16.28
C TYR A 229 14.98 -16.98 -15.03
N GLU A 230 15.92 -17.07 -14.09
CA GLU A 230 15.75 -17.83 -12.84
C GLU A 230 14.58 -17.30 -12.01
N LEU A 231 14.41 -15.96 -11.93
CA LEU A 231 13.32 -15.33 -11.19
C LEU A 231 11.93 -15.56 -11.84
N ARG A 232 11.89 -15.88 -13.15
CA ARG A 232 10.65 -16.20 -13.89
C ARG A 232 10.33 -17.71 -13.92
N MET A 233 11.21 -18.56 -13.41
CA MET A 233 10.95 -19.99 -13.39
C MET A 233 9.94 -20.31 -12.29
N PRO A 234 8.94 -21.17 -12.59
CA PRO A 234 8.01 -21.67 -11.57
C PRO A 234 8.74 -22.36 -10.43
N GLN A 235 8.31 -22.12 -9.21
CA GLN A 235 8.85 -22.70 -7.97
C GLN A 235 7.78 -23.56 -7.30
N GLU A 236 8.09 -24.82 -6.99
CA GLU A 236 7.17 -25.70 -6.27
C GLU A 236 6.81 -25.16 -4.89
N SER A 237 7.80 -24.61 -4.18
CA SER A 237 7.65 -23.95 -2.88
C SER A 237 6.75 -22.69 -2.90
N LEU A 238 6.43 -22.17 -4.08
CA LEU A 238 5.51 -21.04 -4.29
C LEU A 238 4.19 -21.48 -4.95
N GLY A 239 3.85 -22.76 -4.86
CA GLY A 239 2.64 -23.32 -5.48
C GLY A 239 2.66 -23.28 -7.01
N GLY A 240 3.83 -23.29 -7.62
CA GLY A 240 4.01 -23.23 -9.07
C GLY A 240 4.09 -21.81 -9.64
N GLN A 241 3.98 -20.77 -8.82
CA GLN A 241 4.25 -19.39 -9.25
C GLN A 241 5.76 -19.15 -9.45
N SER A 242 6.10 -18.17 -10.29
CA SER A 242 7.47 -17.66 -10.32
C SER A 242 7.75 -16.76 -9.11
N VAL A 243 9.03 -16.57 -8.80
CA VAL A 243 9.44 -15.65 -7.73
C VAL A 243 8.94 -14.23 -8.02
N LEU A 244 9.05 -13.77 -9.27
CA LEU A 244 8.59 -12.44 -9.65
C LEU A 244 7.08 -12.28 -9.53
N ASP A 245 6.29 -13.27 -9.97
CA ASP A 245 4.83 -13.19 -9.86
C ASP A 245 4.39 -13.16 -8.40
N ALA A 246 4.96 -14.04 -7.55
CA ALA A 246 4.66 -14.06 -6.13
C ALA A 246 5.04 -12.77 -5.39
N LEU A 247 6.17 -12.14 -5.78
CA LEU A 247 6.62 -10.87 -5.21
C LEU A 247 5.89 -9.64 -5.78
N LEU A 248 5.30 -9.73 -6.97
CA LEU A 248 4.53 -8.65 -7.59
C LEU A 248 3.03 -8.76 -7.30
N GLU A 249 2.60 -9.76 -6.52
CA GLU A 249 1.21 -9.83 -6.06
C GLU A 249 0.82 -8.51 -5.38
N PRO A 250 -0.27 -7.84 -5.83
CA PRO A 250 -0.66 -6.54 -5.30
C PRO A 250 -1.08 -6.61 -3.82
N THR A 251 -0.87 -5.52 -3.12
CA THR A 251 -1.41 -5.30 -1.78
C THR A 251 -2.93 -5.38 -1.80
N ARG A 252 -3.51 -6.15 -0.88
CA ARG A 252 -4.96 -6.32 -0.77
C ARG A 252 -5.63 -5.05 -0.27
N ILE A 253 -6.76 -4.70 -0.86
CA ILE A 253 -7.59 -3.55 -0.46
C ILE A 253 -8.79 -4.06 0.35
N TYR A 254 -8.88 -3.64 1.62
CA TYR A 254 -9.88 -4.11 2.57
C TYR A 254 -11.08 -3.17 2.72
N VAL A 255 -11.14 -2.10 1.92
CA VAL A 255 -12.13 -1.02 2.10
C VAL A 255 -13.57 -1.54 2.03
N LYS A 256 -13.94 -2.27 0.96
CA LYS A 256 -15.33 -2.73 0.78
C LYS A 256 -15.80 -3.67 1.88
N PRO A 257 -15.09 -4.76 2.21
CA PRO A 257 -15.53 -5.70 3.25
C PRO A 257 -15.60 -5.03 4.64
N VAL A 258 -14.60 -4.25 5.03
CA VAL A 258 -14.61 -3.59 6.34
C VAL A 258 -15.69 -2.51 6.41
N ARG A 259 -15.86 -1.70 5.37
CA ARG A 259 -16.95 -0.71 5.31
C ARG A 259 -18.33 -1.37 5.35
N SER A 260 -18.48 -2.56 4.81
CA SER A 260 -19.72 -3.34 4.92
C SER A 260 -20.03 -3.67 6.39
N VAL A 261 -19.03 -4.13 7.14
CA VAL A 261 -19.16 -4.37 8.60
C VAL A 261 -19.53 -3.08 9.34
N LEU A 262 -18.78 -1.98 9.13
CA LEU A 262 -18.99 -0.72 9.85
C LEU A 262 -20.40 -0.16 9.62
N ARG A 263 -20.95 -0.30 8.41
CA ARG A 263 -22.31 0.16 8.07
C ARG A 263 -23.42 -0.72 8.64
N GLN A 264 -23.23 -2.05 8.62
CA GLN A 264 -24.26 -2.99 9.05
C GLN A 264 -24.27 -3.20 10.57
N LEU A 265 -23.13 -3.05 11.22
CA LEU A 265 -22.93 -3.26 12.65
C LEU A 265 -22.21 -2.06 13.29
N PRO A 266 -22.82 -0.88 13.35
CA PRO A 266 -22.20 0.29 13.97
C PRO A 266 -21.72 -0.01 15.40
N GLY A 267 -20.46 0.31 15.70
CA GLY A 267 -19.85 0.09 17.01
C GLY A 267 -19.38 -1.34 17.31
N ALA A 268 -19.55 -2.30 16.38
CA ALA A 268 -19.02 -3.65 16.56
C ALA A 268 -17.48 -3.71 16.49
N VAL A 269 -16.88 -2.89 15.64
CA VAL A 269 -15.44 -2.71 15.53
C VAL A 269 -15.01 -1.53 16.39
N ARG A 270 -14.09 -1.74 17.33
CA ARG A 270 -13.57 -0.71 18.22
C ARG A 270 -12.41 0.05 17.59
N SER A 271 -11.48 -0.71 17.03
CA SER A 271 -10.24 -0.25 16.44
C SER A 271 -9.82 -1.17 15.31
N LEU A 272 -8.85 -0.75 14.50
CA LEU A 272 -8.37 -1.48 13.35
C LEU A 272 -6.89 -1.19 13.11
N ALA A 273 -6.11 -2.21 12.74
CA ALA A 273 -4.72 -2.09 12.36
C ALA A 273 -4.51 -2.51 10.91
N HIS A 274 -3.96 -1.63 10.08
CA HIS A 274 -3.38 -1.98 8.78
C HIS A 274 -1.93 -2.42 8.99
N ILE A 275 -1.61 -3.66 8.60
CA ILE A 275 -0.29 -4.24 8.85
C ILE A 275 0.66 -3.88 7.71
N THR A 276 1.60 -2.99 8.00
CA THR A 276 2.55 -2.40 7.05
C THR A 276 4.01 -2.56 7.54
N GLY A 277 4.88 -1.60 7.26
CA GLY A 277 6.25 -1.57 7.78
C GLY A 277 6.28 -1.62 9.31
N GLY A 278 7.18 -2.41 9.88
CA GLY A 278 7.18 -2.73 11.30
C GLY A 278 6.38 -4.01 11.65
N GLY A 279 5.78 -4.67 10.64
CA GLY A 279 5.08 -5.95 10.78
C GLY A 279 3.86 -5.88 11.68
N ILE A 280 3.46 -7.03 12.23
CA ILE A 280 2.30 -7.10 13.11
C ILE A 280 2.55 -6.31 14.40
N THR A 281 3.75 -6.44 14.97
CA THR A 281 4.08 -5.88 16.29
C THR A 281 3.91 -4.36 16.35
N GLU A 282 4.49 -3.62 15.39
CA GLU A 282 4.50 -2.15 15.44
C GLU A 282 3.21 -1.51 14.90
N ASN A 283 2.36 -2.28 14.20
CA ASN A 283 1.11 -1.74 13.67
C ASN A 283 -0.08 -2.09 14.55
N LEU A 284 -0.15 -3.29 15.12
CA LEU A 284 -1.27 -3.66 15.98
C LEU A 284 -1.25 -2.88 17.29
N ASN A 285 -0.07 -2.59 17.87
CA ASN A 285 0.03 -1.79 19.10
C ASN A 285 -0.56 -0.37 18.92
N ARG A 286 -0.54 0.20 17.72
CA ARG A 286 -1.15 1.52 17.43
C ARG A 286 -2.67 1.50 17.51
N ALA A 287 -3.27 0.31 17.43
CA ALA A 287 -4.71 0.10 17.56
C ALA A 287 -5.15 -0.21 19.01
N LEU A 288 -4.23 -0.15 19.97
CA LEU A 288 -4.45 -0.46 21.39
C LEU A 288 -4.36 0.79 22.25
N PRO A 289 -5.11 0.85 23.40
CA PRO A 289 -4.85 1.83 24.43
C PRO A 289 -3.65 1.38 25.30
N GLU A 290 -3.05 2.32 26.03
CA GLU A 290 -1.84 2.08 26.84
C GLU A 290 -1.99 1.02 27.95
N ASN A 291 -3.19 0.62 28.32
CA ASN A 291 -3.48 -0.32 29.41
C ASN A 291 -4.01 -1.68 28.94
N MET A 292 -3.95 -1.97 27.64
CA MET A 292 -4.39 -3.23 27.05
C MET A 292 -3.34 -3.79 26.09
N ASP A 293 -3.14 -5.11 26.11
CA ASP A 293 -2.29 -5.84 25.17
C ASP A 293 -3.15 -6.64 24.19
N ALA A 294 -2.59 -6.88 23.00
CA ALA A 294 -3.11 -7.86 22.04
C ALA A 294 -2.41 -9.20 22.25
N GLU A 295 -3.14 -10.23 22.67
CA GLU A 295 -2.66 -11.62 22.73
C GLU A 295 -2.99 -12.32 21.41
N LEU A 296 -1.98 -12.58 20.58
CA LEU A 296 -2.10 -13.26 19.30
C LEU A 296 -1.70 -14.74 19.40
N HIS A 297 -2.52 -15.62 18.84
CA HIS A 297 -2.31 -17.07 18.83
C HIS A 297 -1.71 -17.50 17.48
N VAL A 298 -0.39 -17.62 17.43
CA VAL A 298 0.33 -18.05 16.22
C VAL A 298 -0.09 -19.44 15.79
N GLY A 299 -0.28 -19.65 14.46
CA GLY A 299 -0.78 -20.90 13.90
C GLY A 299 -2.30 -20.94 13.73
N THR A 300 -3.05 -19.91 14.11
CA THR A 300 -4.49 -19.82 13.85
C THR A 300 -4.82 -19.30 12.45
N TRP A 301 -3.87 -18.68 11.77
CA TRP A 301 -4.02 -18.19 10.38
C TRP A 301 -2.98 -18.82 9.46
N SER A 302 -3.25 -18.78 8.16
CA SER A 302 -2.34 -19.25 7.11
C SER A 302 -1.54 -18.10 6.52
N MET A 303 -0.33 -18.40 6.04
CA MET A 303 0.55 -17.44 5.35
C MET A 303 0.65 -17.76 3.86
N PRO A 304 0.63 -16.76 2.96
CA PRO A 304 1.04 -16.95 1.58
C PRO A 304 2.47 -17.53 1.49
N PRO A 305 2.71 -18.54 0.61
CA PRO A 305 3.99 -19.26 0.54
C PRO A 305 5.22 -18.37 0.32
N VAL A 306 5.04 -17.21 -0.29
CA VAL A 306 6.12 -16.23 -0.54
C VAL A 306 6.71 -15.66 0.75
N ILE A 307 5.94 -15.58 1.83
CA ILE A 307 6.41 -15.03 3.11
C ILE A 307 7.46 -15.94 3.75
N PRO A 308 7.15 -17.23 4.06
CA PRO A 308 8.16 -18.14 4.60
C PRO A 308 9.31 -18.41 3.60
N PHE A 309 9.07 -18.33 2.29
CA PHE A 309 10.12 -18.40 1.28
C PHE A 309 11.16 -17.27 1.47
N VAL A 310 10.70 -16.03 1.62
CA VAL A 310 11.60 -14.88 1.84
C VAL A 310 12.26 -14.92 3.21
N CYS A 311 11.53 -15.28 4.27
CA CYS A 311 12.08 -15.40 5.62
C CYS A 311 13.23 -16.42 5.67
N ARG A 312 13.09 -17.58 5.00
CA ARG A 312 14.18 -18.56 4.87
C ARG A 312 15.38 -18.02 4.09
N ALA A 313 15.14 -17.37 2.95
CA ALA A 313 16.21 -16.77 2.16
C ALA A 313 16.99 -15.68 2.93
N ALA A 314 16.32 -15.00 3.85
CA ALA A 314 16.89 -13.96 4.70
C ALA A 314 17.46 -14.51 6.04
N HIS A 315 17.25 -15.80 6.35
CA HIS A 315 17.60 -16.42 7.64
C HIS A 315 17.00 -15.66 8.84
N LEU A 316 15.74 -15.20 8.71
CA LEU A 316 15.06 -14.50 9.79
C LEU A 316 14.55 -15.50 10.84
N ASP A 317 14.72 -15.14 12.11
CA ASP A 317 14.00 -15.77 13.21
C ASP A 317 12.55 -15.25 13.29
N GLU A 318 11.74 -15.89 14.14
CA GLU A 318 10.32 -15.56 14.28
C GLU A 318 10.10 -14.13 14.75
N HIS A 319 10.96 -13.64 15.65
CA HIS A 319 10.83 -12.29 16.21
C HIS A 319 11.09 -11.21 15.16
N GLU A 320 12.15 -11.36 14.37
CA GLU A 320 12.50 -10.43 13.32
C GLU A 320 11.50 -10.49 12.15
N ALA A 321 10.97 -11.68 11.84
CA ALA A 321 9.93 -11.87 10.84
C ALA A 321 8.65 -11.11 11.20
N LEU A 322 8.18 -11.23 12.46
CA LEU A 322 6.98 -10.55 12.98
C LEU A 322 7.12 -9.01 13.02
N LYS A 323 8.35 -8.49 13.04
CA LYS A 323 8.65 -7.06 12.96
C LYS A 323 8.85 -6.55 11.54
N THR A 324 9.21 -7.43 10.59
CA THR A 324 9.55 -7.03 9.23
C THR A 324 8.36 -7.16 8.29
N PHE A 325 7.61 -8.27 8.40
CA PHE A 325 6.56 -8.64 7.47
C PHE A 325 5.18 -8.76 8.12
N ASN A 326 4.15 -8.76 7.30
CA ASN A 326 2.76 -8.93 7.72
C ASN A 326 2.42 -10.37 8.16
N MET A 327 3.30 -11.32 7.93
CA MET A 327 3.18 -12.74 8.28
C MET A 327 1.83 -13.37 7.95
N GLY A 328 1.19 -12.92 6.85
CA GLY A 328 -0.09 -13.43 6.39
C GLY A 328 -1.31 -12.64 6.84
N LEU A 329 -1.15 -11.65 7.71
CA LEU A 329 -2.21 -10.76 8.18
C LEU A 329 -2.01 -9.37 7.58
N GLY A 330 -2.92 -8.93 6.71
CA GLY A 330 -2.84 -7.58 6.14
C GLY A 330 -3.65 -6.55 6.92
N MET A 331 -4.68 -7.01 7.66
CA MET A 331 -5.50 -6.17 8.51
C MET A 331 -6.00 -6.93 9.73
N VAL A 332 -6.09 -6.27 10.88
CA VAL A 332 -6.62 -6.85 12.13
C VAL A 332 -7.69 -5.92 12.68
N LEU A 333 -8.89 -6.47 12.93
CA LEU A 333 -10.02 -5.76 13.53
C LEU A 333 -10.10 -6.14 15.01
N VAL A 334 -10.31 -5.15 15.89
CA VAL A 334 -10.66 -5.34 17.30
C VAL A 334 -12.17 -5.24 17.43
N VAL A 335 -12.81 -6.35 17.79
CA VAL A 335 -14.26 -6.54 17.68
C VAL A 335 -14.88 -6.86 19.02
N ASP A 336 -16.05 -6.26 19.32
CA ASP A 336 -16.90 -6.62 20.45
C ASP A 336 -17.21 -8.12 20.45
N PRO A 337 -16.92 -8.87 21.54
CA PRO A 337 -17.09 -10.32 21.58
C PRO A 337 -18.53 -10.77 21.28
N SER A 338 -19.53 -9.96 21.58
CA SER A 338 -20.96 -10.26 21.28
C SER A 338 -21.31 -10.13 19.79
N LYS A 339 -20.40 -9.61 18.95
CA LYS A 339 -20.61 -9.33 17.54
C LYS A 339 -19.75 -10.16 16.60
N VAL A 340 -18.84 -10.98 17.12
CA VAL A 340 -17.86 -11.74 16.35
C VAL A 340 -18.49 -12.53 15.21
N ASP A 341 -19.49 -13.37 15.50
CA ASP A 341 -20.13 -14.22 14.49
C ASP A 341 -20.76 -13.37 13.37
N GLN A 342 -21.43 -12.27 13.71
CA GLN A 342 -22.04 -11.39 12.73
C GLN A 342 -21.00 -10.65 11.87
N VAL A 343 -19.87 -10.27 12.47
CA VAL A 343 -18.75 -9.63 11.73
C VAL A 343 -18.12 -10.64 10.78
N MET A 344 -17.88 -11.87 11.24
CA MET A 344 -17.36 -12.95 10.41
C MET A 344 -18.27 -13.24 9.21
N ASP A 345 -19.58 -13.40 9.44
CA ASP A 345 -20.58 -13.65 8.39
C ASP A 345 -20.57 -12.55 7.31
N ILE A 346 -20.47 -11.28 7.71
CA ILE A 346 -20.43 -10.15 6.75
C ILE A 346 -19.14 -10.17 5.94
N LEU A 347 -18.01 -10.40 6.60
CA LEU A 347 -16.70 -10.45 5.92
C LEU A 347 -16.64 -11.62 4.92
N GLU A 348 -17.18 -12.80 5.28
CA GLU A 348 -17.27 -13.95 4.39
C GLU A 348 -18.20 -13.69 3.19
N ALA A 349 -19.33 -13.00 3.42
CA ALA A 349 -20.24 -12.62 2.34
C ALA A 349 -19.60 -11.62 1.35
N GLU A 350 -18.65 -10.82 1.80
CA GLU A 350 -17.84 -9.92 0.96
C GLU A 350 -16.62 -10.61 0.31
N GLY A 351 -16.45 -11.93 0.53
CA GLY A 351 -15.40 -12.74 -0.08
C GLY A 351 -14.07 -12.76 0.67
N GLU A 352 -14.07 -12.32 1.94
CA GLU A 352 -12.92 -12.47 2.83
C GLU A 352 -12.89 -13.85 3.47
N THR A 353 -11.72 -14.22 4.02
CA THR A 353 -11.52 -15.40 4.88
C THR A 353 -11.08 -14.90 6.25
N PRO A 354 -12.01 -14.35 7.06
CA PRO A 354 -11.66 -13.84 8.38
C PRO A 354 -11.31 -14.97 9.33
N THR A 355 -10.38 -14.72 10.24
CA THR A 355 -9.95 -15.70 11.23
C THR A 355 -9.84 -15.04 12.60
N VAL A 356 -10.35 -15.69 13.64
CA VAL A 356 -10.09 -15.25 15.02
C VAL A 356 -8.63 -15.56 15.33
N VAL A 357 -7.82 -14.52 15.52
CA VAL A 357 -6.37 -14.63 15.70
C VAL A 357 -5.91 -14.36 17.13
N GLY A 358 -6.82 -13.91 18.01
CA GLY A 358 -6.48 -13.60 19.39
C GLY A 358 -7.54 -12.79 20.11
N ARG A 359 -7.14 -12.16 21.19
CA ARG A 359 -8.01 -11.35 22.05
C ARG A 359 -7.26 -10.21 22.72
N ILE A 360 -8.00 -9.28 23.29
CA ILE A 360 -7.49 -8.19 24.09
C ILE A 360 -7.43 -8.61 25.58
N ILE A 361 -6.30 -8.36 26.22
CA ILE A 361 -6.04 -8.64 27.63
C ILE A 361 -5.51 -7.36 28.32
N PRO A 362 -5.60 -7.27 29.68
CA PRO A 362 -4.93 -6.18 30.42
C PRO A 362 -3.42 -6.20 30.18
N GLY A 363 -2.81 -5.03 29.98
CA GLY A 363 -1.38 -4.94 29.67
C GLY A 363 -0.81 -3.53 29.64
N SER A 364 0.06 -3.25 28.67
CA SER A 364 0.84 -2.01 28.57
C SER A 364 0.89 -1.42 27.15
N GLY A 365 -0.02 -1.84 26.25
CA GLY A 365 -0.07 -1.42 24.85
C GLY A 365 0.83 -2.28 23.95
N GLU A 366 1.13 -3.50 24.37
CA GLU A 366 2.07 -4.40 23.71
C GLU A 366 1.33 -5.48 22.88
N VAL A 367 2.07 -6.14 21.97
CA VAL A 367 1.60 -7.34 21.25
C VAL A 367 2.32 -8.56 21.82
N ALA A 368 1.56 -9.46 22.44
CA ALA A 368 2.04 -10.71 22.99
C ALA A 368 1.72 -11.87 22.02
N TYR A 369 2.68 -12.75 21.81
CA TYR A 369 2.53 -13.90 20.93
C TYR A 369 2.50 -15.21 21.74
N VAL A 370 1.42 -15.99 21.58
CA VAL A 370 1.29 -17.34 22.13
C VAL A 370 1.68 -18.33 21.03
N ASP A 371 2.45 -19.36 21.38
CA ASP A 371 2.92 -20.39 20.45
C ASP A 371 3.76 -19.83 19.28
N GLN A 372 4.61 -18.85 19.54
CA GLN A 372 5.43 -18.16 18.51
C GLN A 372 6.27 -19.14 17.68
N GLU A 373 6.73 -20.24 18.27
CA GLU A 373 7.49 -21.31 17.61
C GLU A 373 6.71 -22.04 16.49
N LYS A 374 5.38 -21.90 16.46
CA LYS A 374 4.55 -22.45 15.39
C LYS A 374 4.60 -21.62 14.09
N LEU A 375 5.19 -20.43 14.11
CA LEU A 375 5.17 -19.51 12.96
C LEU A 375 5.69 -20.15 11.66
N PHE A 376 6.67 -21.03 11.78
CA PHE A 376 7.28 -21.75 10.65
C PHE A 376 7.10 -23.27 10.70
N ALA A 377 6.36 -23.82 11.70
CA ALA A 377 6.28 -25.27 11.96
C ALA A 377 5.52 -26.05 10.87
N ASP A 378 4.52 -25.44 10.23
CA ASP A 378 3.67 -26.11 9.23
C ASP A 378 4.21 -26.06 7.79
N ASN A 379 5.50 -25.76 7.60
CA ASN A 379 6.09 -25.64 6.27
C ASN A 379 6.92 -26.89 5.92
N PRO A 380 6.38 -27.87 5.15
CA PRO A 380 7.00 -29.16 4.90
C PRO A 380 8.34 -29.15 4.14
N SER A 381 8.90 -27.97 3.84
CA SER A 381 10.21 -27.81 3.20
C SER A 381 11.31 -27.30 4.15
N ALA A 382 11.17 -27.45 5.46
CA ALA A 382 12.20 -27.08 6.44
C ALA A 382 13.30 -28.13 6.61
N GLU A 383 13.19 -29.30 5.94
CA GLU A 383 14.24 -30.34 5.90
C GLU A 383 14.67 -30.55 4.43
N GLU A 384 15.58 -29.71 3.93
CA GLU A 384 16.63 -30.13 2.95
C GLU A 384 17.64 -29.01 2.77
#